data_4f60afb8e372080ff134fe9adf8fbb7f
#
_entry.id   4f60afb8e372080ff134fe9adf8fbb7f
#
_cell.length_a   1.000
_cell.length_b   1.000
_cell.length_c   1.000
_cell.angle_alpha   90.00
_cell.angle_beta   90.00
_cell.angle_gamma   90.00
#
_symmetry.space_group_name_H-M   'P 1'
#
loop_
_entity.id
_entity.type
_entity.pdbx_description
1 polymer ?
#
loop_
_entity_poly.entity_id
_entity_poly.type
_entity_poly.pdbx_seq_one_letter_code
_entity_poly.pdbx_strand_id
1 'polypeptide(L)'
;KIENELALLKFYEKIIITANDTTFRPPFLNFFLAIFVSNNQKIELLPFLEKDEYYILVIPMDVETPSGRYLRPQAMTEEYITRQWAYPVSFRLDLGKARGKDTENEKKRFLEFINNFNKRPKAIITDSQAMDIIYKWCPEDIMLTTFSIIMINYFSRGKLNKFAKGIEVVDNLKAGDKVLIVEACNHSRIGEDIGTVQIPNFFKKNHPNIMLEHNFGREFQENKKLEEYKLIIHC
;
A
#
# COMPACT_ATOMS: atom_id res chain seq x y z
N LYS A 1 -9.35 -28.98 27.66
CA LYS A 1 -8.23 -28.94 26.74
C LYS A 1 -8.42 -27.82 25.73
N ILE A 2 -9.52 -27.77 24.99
CA ILE A 2 -9.87 -26.74 24.01
C ILE A 2 -9.91 -25.34 24.65
N GLU A 3 -10.47 -25.17 25.83
CA GLU A 3 -10.55 -23.89 26.54
C GLU A 3 -9.14 -23.31 26.85
N ASN A 4 -8.19 -24.18 27.21
CA ASN A 4 -6.83 -23.78 27.50
C ASN A 4 -6.08 -23.35 26.22
N GLU A 5 -6.33 -24.03 25.10
CA GLU A 5 -5.77 -23.66 23.79
C GLU A 5 -6.35 -22.32 23.30
N LEU A 6 -7.67 -22.12 23.49
CA LEU A 6 -8.32 -20.86 23.16
C LEU A 6 -7.90 -19.69 24.07
N ALA A 7 -7.47 -19.95 25.29
CA ALA A 7 -6.93 -18.91 26.17
C ALA A 7 -5.66 -18.25 25.64
N LEU A 8 -4.91 -18.95 24.77
CA LEU A 8 -3.74 -18.41 24.09
C LEU A 8 -4.09 -17.35 23.02
N LEU A 9 -5.31 -17.39 22.49
CA LEU A 9 -5.80 -16.45 21.48
C LEU A 9 -6.38 -15.18 22.14
N LYS A 10 -5.55 -14.43 22.86
CA LYS A 10 -5.98 -13.28 23.68
C LYS A 10 -6.54 -12.10 22.87
N PHE A 11 -6.21 -12.00 21.61
CA PHE A 11 -6.55 -10.85 20.74
C PHE A 11 -7.72 -11.12 19.79
N TYR A 12 -8.35 -12.29 19.87
CA TYR A 12 -9.47 -12.68 19.01
C TYR A 12 -10.75 -12.85 19.79
N GLU A 13 -11.83 -12.29 19.25
CA GLU A 13 -13.18 -12.64 19.72
C GLU A 13 -13.47 -14.10 19.41
N LYS A 14 -14.08 -14.81 20.33
CA LYS A 14 -14.30 -16.27 20.23
C LYS A 14 -15.61 -16.69 20.83
N ILE A 15 -16.19 -17.69 20.21
CA ILE A 15 -17.35 -18.42 20.74
C ILE A 15 -17.10 -19.91 20.61
N ILE A 16 -17.47 -20.68 21.64
CA ILE A 16 -17.43 -22.13 21.61
C ILE A 16 -18.85 -22.61 21.38
N ILE A 17 -19.03 -23.44 20.36
CA ILE A 17 -20.32 -24.07 20.03
C ILE A 17 -20.15 -25.56 19.91
N THR A 18 -21.20 -26.29 20.25
CA THR A 18 -21.28 -27.74 20.05
C THR A 18 -21.91 -28.02 18.70
N ALA A 19 -21.20 -28.79 17.85
CA ALA A 19 -21.74 -29.22 16.58
C ALA A 19 -23.02 -30.01 16.77
N ASN A 20 -24.02 -29.80 15.91
CA ASN A 20 -25.35 -30.43 15.96
C ASN A 20 -26.26 -30.01 17.12
N ASP A 21 -25.89 -29.04 17.94
CA ASP A 21 -26.76 -28.48 18.97
C ASP A 21 -27.37 -27.15 18.49
N THR A 22 -28.65 -27.18 18.16
CA THR A 22 -29.39 -26.04 17.62
C THR A 22 -29.57 -24.91 18.64
N THR A 23 -29.39 -25.17 19.93
CA THR A 23 -29.48 -24.14 20.98
C THR A 23 -28.36 -23.12 20.89
N PHE A 24 -27.25 -23.47 20.27
CA PHE A 24 -26.12 -22.53 19.98
C PHE A 24 -26.36 -21.60 18.81
N ARG A 25 -27.42 -21.81 18.04
CA ARG A 25 -27.68 -20.96 16.85
C ARG A 25 -27.89 -19.47 17.18
N PRO A 26 -28.73 -19.08 18.17
CA PRO A 26 -28.87 -17.68 18.55
C PRO A 26 -27.59 -17.07 19.11
N PRO A 27 -26.83 -17.68 20.04
CA PRO A 27 -25.55 -17.18 20.50
C PRO A 27 -24.52 -16.99 19.37
N PHE A 28 -24.47 -17.94 18.45
CA PHE A 28 -23.57 -17.85 17.28
C PHE A 28 -23.93 -16.67 16.37
N LEU A 29 -25.22 -16.51 16.05
CA LEU A 29 -25.67 -15.40 15.21
C LEU A 29 -25.41 -14.05 15.88
N ASN A 30 -25.65 -13.92 17.18
CA ASN A 30 -25.38 -12.70 17.93
C ASN A 30 -23.89 -12.37 17.96
N PHE A 31 -23.03 -13.36 18.19
CA PHE A 31 -21.59 -13.22 18.14
C PHE A 31 -21.13 -12.77 16.74
N PHE A 32 -21.63 -13.43 15.69
CA PHE A 32 -21.30 -13.11 14.32
C PHE A 32 -21.74 -11.69 13.94
N LEU A 33 -22.97 -11.31 14.29
CA LEU A 33 -23.49 -9.97 14.02
C LEU A 33 -22.70 -8.89 14.78
N ALA A 34 -22.33 -9.13 16.03
CA ALA A 34 -21.53 -8.19 16.82
C ALA A 34 -20.16 -7.94 16.17
N ILE A 35 -19.48 -9.01 15.74
CA ILE A 35 -18.19 -8.89 15.04
C ILE A 35 -18.38 -8.22 13.67
N PHE A 36 -19.41 -8.62 12.93
CA PHE A 36 -19.68 -8.09 11.59
C PHE A 36 -20.01 -6.60 11.64
N VAL A 37 -20.84 -6.17 12.59
CA VAL A 37 -21.20 -4.75 12.76
C VAL A 37 -19.99 -3.94 13.24
N SER A 38 -19.21 -4.47 14.19
CA SER A 38 -18.01 -3.76 14.69
C SER A 38 -16.93 -3.57 13.64
N ASN A 39 -16.88 -4.48 12.64
CA ASN A 39 -15.89 -4.43 11.56
C ASN A 39 -16.40 -3.73 10.29
N ASN A 40 -17.68 -3.35 10.26
CA ASN A 40 -18.33 -2.80 9.06
C ASN A 40 -18.23 -1.28 8.93
N GLN A 41 -17.17 -0.65 9.41
CA GLN A 41 -16.80 0.66 8.88
C GLN A 41 -16.48 0.45 7.41
N LYS A 42 -17.35 0.95 6.54
CA LYS A 42 -17.17 0.93 5.08
C LYS A 42 -15.93 1.77 4.75
N ILE A 43 -14.81 1.10 4.63
CA ILE A 43 -13.57 1.78 4.28
C ILE A 43 -13.57 1.97 2.79
N GLU A 44 -13.56 3.22 2.38
CA GLU A 44 -13.47 3.58 1.00
C GLU A 44 -12.01 3.41 0.54
N LEU A 45 -11.84 2.78 -0.63
CA LEU A 45 -10.51 2.63 -1.22
C LEU A 45 -9.89 3.99 -1.54
N LEU A 46 -10.72 4.90 -2.08
CA LEU A 46 -10.38 6.26 -2.45
C LEU A 46 -11.35 7.22 -1.76
N PRO A 47 -11.05 7.71 -0.54
CA PRO A 47 -11.96 8.59 0.20
C PRO A 47 -12.15 9.97 -0.44
N PHE A 48 -11.31 10.34 -1.39
CA PHE A 48 -11.39 11.60 -2.15
C PHE A 48 -12.06 11.44 -3.53
N LEU A 49 -12.68 10.29 -3.78
CA LEU A 49 -13.30 10.02 -5.07
C LEU A 49 -14.62 10.77 -5.22
N GLU A 50 -14.80 11.42 -6.36
CA GLU A 50 -16.01 12.14 -6.75
C GLU A 50 -16.58 11.55 -8.04
N LYS A 51 -17.89 11.40 -8.11
CA LYS A 51 -18.60 10.94 -9.29
C LYS A 51 -18.38 11.90 -10.47
N ASP A 52 -18.34 11.32 -11.69
CA ASP A 52 -18.18 12.06 -12.97
C ASP A 52 -16.86 12.83 -13.09
N GLU A 53 -15.83 12.49 -12.28
CA GLU A 53 -14.49 13.06 -12.32
C GLU A 53 -13.48 12.11 -12.96
N TYR A 54 -12.38 12.67 -13.50
CA TYR A 54 -11.28 11.91 -14.11
C TYR A 54 -10.17 11.63 -13.11
N TYR A 55 -9.66 10.40 -13.14
CA TYR A 55 -8.52 9.92 -12.35
C TYR A 55 -7.50 9.27 -13.27
N ILE A 56 -6.28 9.82 -13.33
CA ILE A 56 -5.24 9.29 -14.17
C ILE A 56 -4.46 8.21 -13.42
N LEU A 57 -4.41 7.02 -14.00
CA LEU A 57 -3.61 5.90 -13.51
C LEU A 57 -2.31 5.85 -14.32
N VAL A 58 -1.21 6.27 -13.73
CA VAL A 58 0.11 6.20 -14.40
C VAL A 58 0.74 4.85 -14.10
N ILE A 59 0.81 4.01 -15.12
CA ILE A 59 1.27 2.63 -15.00
C ILE A 59 2.54 2.44 -15.83
N PRO A 60 3.70 2.21 -15.19
CA PRO A 60 4.89 1.79 -15.89
C PRO A 60 4.72 0.34 -16.35
N MET A 61 4.54 0.13 -17.64
CA MET A 61 4.45 -1.20 -18.26
C MET A 61 5.86 -1.72 -18.53
N ASP A 62 6.53 -2.13 -17.49
CA ASP A 62 7.87 -2.71 -17.51
C ASP A 62 7.85 -4.25 -17.41
N VAL A 63 9.02 -4.84 -17.17
CA VAL A 63 9.20 -6.30 -17.05
C VAL A 63 8.46 -6.88 -15.83
N GLU A 64 8.14 -6.06 -14.85
CA GLU A 64 7.42 -6.49 -13.63
C GLU A 64 5.92 -6.56 -13.84
N THR A 65 5.38 -5.85 -14.83
CA THR A 65 3.95 -5.88 -15.14
C THR A 65 3.61 -7.16 -15.91
N PRO A 66 2.80 -8.08 -15.34
CA PRO A 66 2.47 -9.33 -16.01
C PRO A 66 1.72 -9.09 -17.32
N SER A 67 2.07 -9.85 -18.35
CA SER A 67 1.32 -9.82 -19.60
C SER A 67 -0.14 -10.26 -19.39
N GLY A 68 -1.07 -9.48 -19.94
CA GLY A 68 -2.48 -9.80 -19.95
C GLY A 68 -3.29 -9.41 -18.71
N ARG A 69 -2.68 -8.83 -17.68
CA ARG A 69 -3.38 -8.32 -16.49
C ARG A 69 -2.60 -7.22 -15.77
N TYR A 70 -3.31 -6.35 -15.12
CA TYR A 70 -2.72 -5.43 -14.16
C TYR A 70 -2.31 -6.12 -12.86
N LEU A 71 -1.40 -5.49 -12.11
CA LEU A 71 -1.16 -5.85 -10.72
C LEU A 71 -2.43 -5.58 -9.89
N ARG A 72 -2.61 -6.34 -8.82
CA ARG A 72 -3.81 -6.26 -7.99
C ARG A 72 -4.16 -4.83 -7.52
N PRO A 73 -3.22 -4.00 -7.04
CA PRO A 73 -3.52 -2.61 -6.66
C PRO A 73 -4.08 -1.77 -7.81
N GLN A 74 -3.51 -1.91 -8.99
CA GLN A 74 -3.94 -1.19 -10.20
C GLN A 74 -5.35 -1.60 -10.60
N ALA A 75 -5.61 -2.91 -10.71
CA ALA A 75 -6.92 -3.45 -11.07
C ALA A 75 -8.01 -3.08 -10.03
N MET A 76 -7.70 -3.16 -8.74
CA MET A 76 -8.65 -2.80 -7.68
C MET A 76 -8.99 -1.30 -7.73
N THR A 77 -8.02 -0.45 -7.98
CA THR A 77 -8.22 1.00 -8.06
C THR A 77 -9.08 1.36 -9.28
N GLU A 78 -8.77 0.82 -10.45
CA GLU A 78 -9.54 1.04 -11.68
C GLU A 78 -10.99 0.57 -11.52
N GLU A 79 -11.20 -0.66 -11.02
CA GLU A 79 -12.52 -1.21 -10.76
C GLU A 79 -13.30 -0.35 -9.76
N TYR A 80 -12.67 0.08 -8.67
CA TYR A 80 -13.33 0.90 -7.67
C TYR A 80 -13.78 2.24 -8.23
N ILE A 81 -12.92 2.95 -8.97
CA ILE A 81 -13.25 4.23 -9.62
C ILE A 81 -14.46 4.05 -10.56
N THR A 82 -14.41 3.02 -11.39
CA THR A 82 -15.48 2.71 -12.34
C THR A 82 -16.82 2.40 -11.65
N ARG A 83 -16.79 1.62 -10.56
CA ARG A 83 -17.99 1.29 -9.77
C ARG A 83 -18.63 2.50 -9.09
N GLN A 84 -17.86 3.54 -8.81
CA GLN A 84 -18.34 4.79 -8.21
C GLN A 84 -18.75 5.84 -9.26
N TRP A 85 -18.92 5.45 -10.52
CA TRP A 85 -19.31 6.33 -11.63
C TRP A 85 -18.32 7.47 -11.89
N ALA A 86 -17.03 7.23 -11.66
CA ALA A 86 -15.95 8.11 -12.06
C ALA A 86 -15.14 7.47 -13.21
N TYR A 87 -14.24 8.22 -13.81
CA TYR A 87 -13.54 7.82 -15.03
C TYR A 87 -12.06 7.55 -14.76
N PRO A 88 -11.63 6.26 -14.65
CA PRO A 88 -10.22 5.93 -14.63
C PRO A 88 -9.65 6.01 -16.05
N VAL A 89 -8.54 6.70 -16.23
CA VAL A 89 -7.87 6.77 -17.53
C VAL A 89 -6.40 6.41 -17.35
N SER A 90 -5.98 5.33 -18.00
CA SER A 90 -4.62 4.81 -17.86
C SER A 90 -3.65 5.50 -18.79
N PHE A 91 -2.51 5.94 -18.25
CA PHE A 91 -1.36 6.44 -18.97
C PHE A 91 -0.20 5.46 -18.81
N ARG A 92 0.30 4.92 -19.92
CA ARG A 92 1.50 4.10 -19.92
C ARG A 92 2.73 4.99 -19.83
N LEU A 93 3.49 4.88 -18.73
CA LEU A 93 4.78 5.52 -18.58
C LEU A 93 5.90 4.60 -19.08
N ASP A 94 6.81 5.14 -19.86
CA ASP A 94 8.05 4.48 -20.24
C ASP A 94 9.17 4.93 -19.27
N LEU A 95 9.43 4.11 -18.23
CA LEU A 95 10.45 4.41 -17.22
C LEU A 95 11.85 4.53 -17.81
N GLY A 96 12.18 3.74 -18.84
CA GLY A 96 13.47 3.79 -19.49
C GLY A 96 13.70 5.16 -20.18
N LYS A 97 12.68 5.67 -20.87
CA LYS A 97 12.73 7.02 -21.45
C LYS A 97 12.71 8.08 -20.37
N ALA A 98 11.83 7.97 -19.39
CA ALA A 98 11.64 8.95 -18.33
C ALA A 98 12.90 9.15 -17.47
N ARG A 99 13.74 8.14 -17.32
CA ARG A 99 15.03 8.19 -16.59
C ARG A 99 16.25 8.34 -17.51
N GLY A 100 16.04 8.24 -18.81
CA GLY A 100 17.09 8.25 -19.82
C GLY A 100 17.27 9.59 -20.52
N LYS A 101 17.82 9.53 -21.75
CA LYS A 101 18.10 10.70 -22.59
C LYS A 101 16.82 11.32 -23.18
N ASP A 102 15.68 10.63 -23.12
CA ASP A 102 14.44 11.05 -23.76
C ASP A 102 13.41 11.60 -22.74
N THR A 103 13.89 11.98 -21.56
CA THR A 103 13.08 12.45 -20.42
C THR A 103 12.14 13.59 -20.80
N GLU A 104 12.64 14.58 -21.54
CA GLU A 104 11.84 15.76 -21.93
C GLU A 104 10.69 15.40 -22.88
N ASN A 105 10.90 14.48 -23.81
CA ASN A 105 9.84 14.01 -24.70
C ASN A 105 8.78 13.22 -23.95
N GLU A 106 9.17 12.35 -23.01
CA GLU A 106 8.24 11.58 -22.21
C GLU A 106 7.43 12.48 -21.25
N LYS A 107 8.09 13.49 -20.66
CA LYS A 107 7.42 14.53 -19.88
C LYS A 107 6.41 15.32 -20.70
N LYS A 108 6.80 15.73 -21.90
CA LYS A 108 5.92 16.44 -22.83
C LYS A 108 4.71 15.60 -23.18
N ARG A 109 4.89 14.31 -23.51
CA ARG A 109 3.82 13.36 -23.79
C ARG A 109 2.84 13.22 -22.61
N PHE A 110 3.37 13.16 -21.38
CA PHE A 110 2.57 13.10 -20.16
C PHE A 110 1.75 14.39 -19.95
N LEU A 111 2.36 15.56 -20.10
CA LEU A 111 1.67 16.84 -19.92
C LEU A 111 0.62 17.09 -21.02
N GLU A 112 0.92 16.75 -22.28
CA GLU A 112 -0.05 16.81 -23.37
C GLU A 112 -1.26 15.90 -23.11
N PHE A 113 -1.01 14.67 -22.60
CA PHE A 113 -2.08 13.77 -22.24
C PHE A 113 -3.01 14.38 -21.17
N ILE A 114 -2.47 14.97 -20.11
CA ILE A 114 -3.26 15.65 -19.06
C ILE A 114 -4.06 16.83 -19.62
N ASN A 115 -3.47 17.59 -20.53
CA ASN A 115 -4.09 18.79 -21.09
C ASN A 115 -5.14 18.48 -22.17
N ASN A 116 -5.23 17.25 -22.65
CA ASN A 116 -6.25 16.84 -23.62
C ASN A 116 -7.65 16.62 -23.02
N PHE A 117 -7.77 16.63 -21.68
CA PHE A 117 -9.06 16.53 -21.04
C PHE A 117 -9.77 17.90 -21.03
N ASN A 118 -11.04 17.89 -21.35
CA ASN A 118 -11.90 19.09 -21.25
C ASN A 118 -12.15 19.54 -19.80
N LYS A 119 -11.86 18.67 -18.83
CA LYS A 119 -11.97 18.89 -17.40
C LYS A 119 -10.68 18.41 -16.72
N ARG A 120 -10.15 19.21 -15.82
CA ARG A 120 -8.93 18.86 -15.08
C ARG A 120 -9.11 17.58 -14.30
N PRO A 121 -8.18 16.59 -14.40
CA PRO A 121 -8.24 15.39 -13.56
C PRO A 121 -8.15 15.73 -12.07
N LYS A 122 -8.91 15.04 -11.23
CA LYS A 122 -8.90 15.23 -9.78
C LYS A 122 -7.64 14.70 -9.11
N ALA A 123 -7.15 13.56 -9.60
CA ALA A 123 -5.93 12.97 -9.06
C ALA A 123 -5.17 12.18 -10.11
N ILE A 124 -3.86 12.08 -9.87
CA ILE A 124 -2.95 11.16 -10.52
C ILE A 124 -2.53 10.12 -9.50
N ILE A 125 -2.67 8.85 -9.87
CA ILE A 125 -2.33 7.68 -9.07
C ILE A 125 -1.24 6.92 -9.81
N THR A 126 -0.07 6.77 -9.21
CA THR A 126 1.08 6.16 -9.87
C THR A 126 1.66 4.99 -9.07
N ASP A 127 2.50 4.19 -9.68
CA ASP A 127 3.31 3.22 -8.95
C ASP A 127 4.41 3.92 -8.16
N SER A 128 4.80 3.32 -7.04
CA SER A 128 5.85 3.87 -6.17
C SER A 128 7.18 4.02 -6.90
N GLN A 129 7.47 3.14 -7.86
CA GLN A 129 8.67 3.20 -8.71
C GLN A 129 8.74 4.45 -9.59
N ALA A 130 7.60 5.03 -9.96
CA ALA A 130 7.54 6.21 -10.83
C ALA A 130 7.35 7.52 -10.05
N MET A 131 7.22 7.44 -8.72
CA MET A 131 6.86 8.60 -7.88
C MET A 131 7.90 9.72 -7.97
N ASP A 132 9.19 9.40 -8.02
CA ASP A 132 10.31 10.35 -8.14
C ASP A 132 10.28 11.18 -9.42
N ILE A 133 9.68 10.61 -10.47
CA ILE A 133 9.51 11.24 -11.78
C ILE A 133 8.20 12.04 -11.81
N ILE A 134 7.10 11.37 -11.51
CA ILE A 134 5.75 11.95 -11.62
C ILE A 134 5.57 13.11 -10.65
N TYR A 135 6.18 13.06 -9.46
CA TYR A 135 6.20 14.18 -8.52
C TYR A 135 6.74 15.49 -9.15
N LYS A 136 7.79 15.39 -9.97
CA LYS A 136 8.40 16.53 -10.67
C LYS A 136 7.60 17.02 -11.86
N TRP A 137 6.76 16.15 -12.44
CA TRP A 137 6.00 16.44 -13.65
C TRP A 137 4.54 16.78 -13.38
N CYS A 138 4.02 16.35 -12.22
CA CYS A 138 2.64 16.57 -11.82
C CYS A 138 2.38 18.07 -11.61
N PRO A 139 1.34 18.63 -12.24
CA PRO A 139 0.90 19.97 -11.93
C PRO A 139 0.48 20.12 -10.47
N GLU A 140 0.79 21.26 -9.84
CA GLU A 140 0.55 21.50 -8.41
C GLU A 140 -0.95 21.48 -8.03
N ASP A 141 -1.83 21.76 -8.99
CA ASP A 141 -3.28 21.79 -8.81
C ASP A 141 -3.94 20.40 -8.90
N ILE A 142 -3.16 19.34 -9.17
CA ILE A 142 -3.66 17.95 -9.24
C ILE A 142 -3.12 17.16 -8.06
N MET A 143 -4.03 16.48 -7.33
CA MET A 143 -3.63 15.58 -6.26
C MET A 143 -2.77 14.44 -6.81
N LEU A 144 -1.65 14.14 -6.15
CA LEU A 144 -0.77 13.02 -6.48
C LEU A 144 -0.72 12.01 -5.33
N THR A 145 -0.90 10.73 -5.66
CA THR A 145 -0.76 9.62 -4.72
C THR A 145 -0.23 8.38 -5.42
N THR A 146 0.00 7.31 -4.67
CA THR A 146 0.45 6.02 -5.23
C THR A 146 -0.56 4.91 -4.94
N PHE A 147 -0.54 3.86 -5.77
CA PHE A 147 -1.31 2.64 -5.50
C PHE A 147 -0.97 2.05 -4.13
N SER A 148 0.29 2.08 -3.71
CA SER A 148 0.73 1.58 -2.39
C SER A 148 0.10 2.36 -1.24
N ILE A 149 0.07 3.70 -1.30
CA ILE A 149 -0.57 4.55 -0.28
C ILE A 149 -2.06 4.23 -0.17
N ILE A 150 -2.74 4.09 -1.31
CA ILE A 150 -4.16 3.72 -1.36
C ILE A 150 -4.39 2.35 -0.69
N MET A 151 -3.56 1.34 -1.03
CA MET A 151 -3.69 0.00 -0.46
C MET A 151 -3.40 -0.01 1.04
N ILE A 152 -2.37 0.70 1.52
CA ILE A 152 -2.07 0.81 2.95
C ILE A 152 -3.26 1.45 3.69
N ASN A 153 -3.83 2.54 3.16
CA ASN A 153 -5.02 3.14 3.76
C ASN A 153 -6.19 2.18 3.83
N TYR A 154 -6.46 1.45 2.75
CA TYR A 154 -7.54 0.48 2.68
C TYR A 154 -7.34 -0.71 3.64
N PHE A 155 -6.20 -1.39 3.57
CA PHE A 155 -5.92 -2.57 4.40
C PHE A 155 -5.72 -2.23 5.88
N SER A 156 -5.22 -1.03 6.20
CA SER A 156 -5.12 -0.54 7.57
C SER A 156 -6.44 0.00 8.14
N ARG A 157 -7.52 -0.07 7.35
CA ARG A 157 -8.83 0.46 7.73
C ARG A 157 -8.79 1.96 8.08
N GLY A 158 -8.25 2.77 7.17
CA GLY A 158 -8.17 4.22 7.29
C GLY A 158 -7.13 4.71 8.30
N LYS A 159 -6.18 3.87 8.69
CA LYS A 159 -5.15 4.21 9.68
C LYS A 159 -3.84 4.72 9.07
N LEU A 160 -3.85 5.20 7.82
CA LEU A 160 -2.67 5.71 7.12
C LEU A 160 -1.88 6.73 7.98
N ASN A 161 -2.58 7.63 8.66
CA ASN A 161 -1.95 8.63 9.53
C ASN A 161 -1.11 8.02 10.67
N LYS A 162 -1.46 6.81 11.15
CA LYS A 162 -0.65 6.13 12.17
C LYS A 162 0.67 5.63 11.58
N PHE A 163 0.64 5.18 10.33
CA PHE A 163 1.86 4.76 9.63
C PHE A 163 2.72 5.97 9.27
N ALA A 164 2.13 7.05 8.77
CA ALA A 164 2.85 8.28 8.46
C ALA A 164 3.58 8.88 9.66
N LYS A 165 2.95 8.87 10.85
CA LYS A 165 3.61 9.27 12.10
C LYS A 165 4.81 8.40 12.48
N GLY A 166 4.86 7.17 12.03
CA GLY A 166 6.01 6.29 12.23
C GLY A 166 7.30 6.83 11.60
N ILE A 167 7.21 7.68 10.57
CA ILE A 167 8.38 8.32 9.94
C ILE A 167 9.13 9.23 10.91
N GLU A 168 8.43 9.87 11.85
CA GLU A 168 9.06 10.73 12.88
C GLU A 168 10.10 9.98 13.74
N VAL A 169 9.97 8.66 13.82
CA VAL A 169 10.93 7.80 14.53
C VAL A 169 12.29 7.79 13.84
N VAL A 170 12.32 7.94 12.51
CA VAL A 170 13.57 7.91 11.71
C VAL A 170 14.52 8.99 12.17
N ASP A 171 14.04 10.21 12.43
CA ASP A 171 14.86 11.34 12.86
C ASP A 171 15.42 11.16 14.28
N ASN A 172 14.82 10.24 15.04
CA ASN A 172 15.16 9.98 16.45
C ASN A 172 15.94 8.67 16.66
N LEU A 173 16.36 8.00 15.58
CA LEU A 173 17.14 6.76 15.65
C LEU A 173 18.55 7.04 16.22
N LYS A 174 19.00 6.13 17.10
CA LYS A 174 20.30 6.19 17.76
C LYS A 174 21.17 5.02 17.35
N ALA A 175 22.47 5.15 17.57
CA ALA A 175 23.41 4.05 17.38
C ALA A 175 22.97 2.82 18.20
N GLY A 176 22.93 1.66 17.53
CA GLY A 176 22.49 0.39 18.11
C GLY A 176 20.98 0.12 18.02
N ASP A 177 20.16 1.09 17.61
CA ASP A 177 18.74 0.84 17.40
C ASP A 177 18.53 -0.17 16.25
N LYS A 178 17.57 -1.07 16.43
CA LYS A 178 17.20 -2.07 15.43
C LYS A 178 16.06 -1.56 14.57
N VAL A 179 16.23 -1.68 13.26
CA VAL A 179 15.20 -1.39 12.24
C VAL A 179 14.95 -2.65 11.42
N LEU A 180 13.69 -3.04 11.30
CA LEU A 180 13.28 -4.19 10.51
C LEU A 180 12.56 -3.75 9.24
N ILE A 181 13.04 -4.19 8.08
CA ILE A 181 12.33 -4.06 6.81
C ILE A 181 11.60 -5.36 6.54
N VAL A 182 10.29 -5.31 6.36
CA VAL A 182 9.44 -6.46 6.06
C VAL A 182 8.85 -6.34 4.66
N GLU A 183 9.03 -7.37 3.86
CA GLU A 183 8.55 -7.44 2.48
C GLU A 183 7.67 -8.66 2.27
N ALA A 184 6.49 -8.45 1.68
CA ALA A 184 5.58 -9.51 1.26
C ALA A 184 5.40 -9.57 -0.27
N CYS A 185 6.25 -8.87 -1.02
CA CYS A 185 6.18 -8.77 -2.47
C CYS A 185 6.59 -10.06 -3.17
N ASN A 186 5.85 -10.42 -4.23
CA ASN A 186 6.14 -11.58 -5.08
C ASN A 186 6.61 -11.18 -6.49
N HIS A 187 7.00 -9.92 -6.70
CA HIS A 187 7.50 -9.46 -7.99
C HIS A 187 8.99 -9.71 -8.15
N SER A 188 9.47 -9.72 -9.39
CA SER A 188 10.89 -9.81 -9.69
C SER A 188 11.63 -8.59 -9.17
N ARG A 189 12.68 -8.80 -8.38
CA ARG A 189 13.53 -7.73 -7.87
C ARG A 189 14.55 -7.35 -8.93
N ILE A 190 14.32 -6.23 -9.58
CA ILE A 190 15.22 -5.71 -10.62
C ILE A 190 15.87 -4.44 -10.11
N GLY A 191 17.20 -4.45 -10.06
CA GLY A 191 18.14 -3.32 -9.99
C GLY A 191 17.95 -2.24 -8.94
N GLU A 192 16.80 -1.57 -8.86
CA GLU A 192 16.54 -0.43 -7.96
C GLU A 192 15.35 -0.67 -7.02
N ASP A 193 15.20 -1.89 -6.55
CA ASP A 193 14.14 -2.29 -5.62
C ASP A 193 14.12 -1.39 -4.37
N ILE A 194 12.92 -0.93 -3.99
CA ILE A 194 12.75 0.02 -2.87
C ILE A 194 13.18 -0.61 -1.56
N GLY A 195 12.70 -1.81 -1.26
CA GLY A 195 12.92 -2.49 0.01
C GLY A 195 14.34 -2.99 0.19
N THR A 196 14.95 -3.57 -0.85
CA THR A 196 16.27 -4.20 -0.76
C THR A 196 17.44 -3.29 -1.11
N VAL A 197 17.19 -2.18 -1.83
CA VAL A 197 18.24 -1.27 -2.31
C VAL A 197 18.07 0.16 -1.78
N GLN A 198 16.94 0.80 -2.08
CA GLN A 198 16.78 2.23 -1.79
C GLN A 198 16.72 2.52 -0.29
N ILE A 199 15.85 1.80 0.45
CA ILE A 199 15.72 1.96 1.90
C ILE A 199 17.02 1.63 2.64
N PRO A 200 17.69 0.49 2.38
CA PRO A 200 19.01 0.22 2.96
C PRO A 200 20.06 1.27 2.66
N ASN A 201 20.14 1.77 1.44
CA ASN A 201 21.08 2.83 1.07
C ASN A 201 20.80 4.14 1.81
N PHE A 202 19.52 4.49 1.97
CA PHE A 202 19.12 5.64 2.78
C PHE A 202 19.64 5.52 4.21
N PHE A 203 19.42 4.37 4.88
CA PHE A 203 19.88 4.15 6.25
C PHE A 203 21.39 4.10 6.36
N LYS A 204 22.09 3.45 5.45
CA LYS A 204 23.56 3.44 5.42
C LYS A 204 24.15 4.86 5.34
N LYS A 205 23.50 5.73 4.57
CA LYS A 205 23.96 7.11 4.40
C LYS A 205 23.65 8.02 5.59
N ASN A 206 22.43 7.92 6.14
CA ASN A 206 21.93 8.88 7.13
C ASN A 206 22.01 8.37 8.58
N HIS A 207 22.00 7.04 8.78
CA HIS A 207 22.03 6.39 10.08
C HIS A 207 22.98 5.18 10.08
N PRO A 208 24.30 5.37 9.85
CA PRO A 208 25.24 4.28 9.61
C PRO A 208 25.45 3.34 10.80
N ASN A 209 25.07 3.75 12.00
CA ASN A 209 25.29 3.02 13.25
C ASN A 209 24.05 2.26 13.75
N ILE A 210 22.99 2.15 12.98
CA ILE A 210 21.82 1.33 13.32
C ILE A 210 22.02 -0.12 12.86
N MET A 211 21.23 -1.02 13.42
CA MET A 211 21.17 -2.42 13.03
C MET A 211 19.98 -2.64 12.09
N LEU A 212 20.24 -2.81 10.80
CA LEU A 212 19.21 -3.00 9.80
C LEU A 212 19.02 -4.50 9.51
N GLU A 213 17.82 -4.99 9.70
CA GLU A 213 17.45 -6.37 9.40
C GLU A 213 16.37 -6.42 8.32
N HIS A 214 16.38 -7.48 7.52
CA HIS A 214 15.37 -7.78 6.50
C HIS A 214 14.62 -9.05 6.85
N ASN A 215 13.31 -9.07 6.56
CA ASN A 215 12.53 -10.29 6.57
C ASN A 215 11.63 -10.34 5.33
N PHE A 216 11.68 -11.47 4.65
CA PHE A 216 10.87 -11.76 3.47
C PHE A 216 9.77 -12.74 3.84
N GLY A 217 8.55 -12.46 3.40
CA GLY A 217 7.40 -13.30 3.66
C GLY A 217 6.55 -12.83 4.84
N ARG A 218 5.53 -13.64 5.17
CA ARG A 218 4.50 -13.27 6.14
C ARG A 218 4.81 -13.71 7.57
N GLU A 219 5.86 -14.49 7.77
CA GLU A 219 6.17 -15.16 9.04
C GLU A 219 7.00 -14.32 10.01
N PHE A 220 7.27 -13.05 9.67
CA PHE A 220 8.10 -12.19 10.53
C PHE A 220 7.52 -12.01 11.93
N GLN A 221 6.20 -12.06 12.09
CA GLN A 221 5.52 -11.93 13.39
C GLN A 221 5.77 -13.12 14.31
N GLU A 222 6.01 -14.30 13.73
CA GLU A 222 6.26 -15.53 14.48
C GLU A 222 7.76 -15.71 14.80
N ASN A 223 8.61 -15.26 13.88
CA ASN A 223 10.05 -15.52 13.92
C ASN A 223 10.87 -14.39 14.53
N LYS A 224 10.28 -13.21 14.78
CA LYS A 224 10.97 -12.03 15.30
C LYS A 224 10.31 -11.52 16.57
N LYS A 225 11.12 -11.13 17.53
CA LYS A 225 10.66 -10.39 18.72
C LYS A 225 10.48 -8.93 18.32
N LEU A 226 9.27 -8.56 17.89
CA LEU A 226 8.99 -7.26 17.31
C LEU A 226 9.25 -6.09 18.26
N GLU A 227 9.14 -6.30 19.55
CA GLU A 227 9.42 -5.33 20.61
C GLU A 227 10.90 -4.91 20.71
N GLU A 228 11.82 -5.65 20.10
CA GLU A 228 13.23 -5.27 20.04
C GLU A 228 13.52 -4.23 18.95
N TYR A 229 12.59 -4.03 18.01
CA TYR A 229 12.79 -3.10 16.91
C TYR A 229 12.22 -1.71 17.24
N LYS A 230 13.05 -0.70 17.05
CA LYS A 230 12.64 0.69 17.20
C LYS A 230 11.69 1.14 16.09
N LEU A 231 11.87 0.58 14.90
CA LEU A 231 11.06 0.86 13.71
C LEU A 231 10.88 -0.41 12.90
N ILE A 232 9.67 -0.62 12.38
CA ILE A 232 9.35 -1.66 11.40
C ILE A 232 8.85 -0.95 10.15
N ILE A 233 9.51 -1.19 9.02
CA ILE A 233 9.16 -0.64 7.72
C ILE A 233 8.51 -1.74 6.89
N HIS A 234 7.29 -1.52 6.47
CA HIS A 234 6.60 -2.41 5.54
C HIS A 234 6.76 -1.87 4.12
N CYS A 235 7.35 -2.68 3.25
CA CYS A 235 7.48 -2.42 1.82
C CYS A 235 6.41 -3.17 1.03
#